data_242e000503de969aa16360a6234a68f7
#
_entry.id   242e000503de969aa16360a6234a68f7
#
_cell.length_a   1.000
_cell.length_b   1.000
_cell.length_c   1.000
_cell.angle_alpha   90.00
_cell.angle_beta   90.00
_cell.angle_gamma   90.00
#
_symmetry.space_group_name_H-M   'P 1'
#
loop_
_entity.id
_entity.type
_entity.pdbx_description
1 polymer ?
#
loop_
_entity_poly.entity_id
_entity_poly.type
_entity_poly.pdbx_seq_one_letter_code
_entity_poly.pdbx_strand_id
1 'polypeptide(L)'
;MPERRDALLAGAEIALAVEHAVTNTGSPDTVGTTGVFQIEPGAVNSVPCRAHLEIDVRDTRADSRDAALRAIETAARDIAARRRVELVLKTLHADPPAICDAQLVETVARACAALNLSAKKMISRAYHDSLFMAQVCPTTMIFIPCRGGVSHRPDEYSSPEQIRVGVAVLAETLRLLSSQA
;
A
#
# COMPACT_ATOMS: atom_id res chain seq x y z
N MET A 1 13.52 36.43 7.40
CA MET A 1 13.32 35.24 6.54
C MET A 1 14.58 34.35 6.42
N PRO A 2 15.81 34.91 6.18
CA PRO A 2 17.01 34.05 5.95
C PRO A 2 17.40 33.15 7.13
N GLU A 3 17.09 33.53 8.35
CA GLU A 3 17.40 32.81 9.58
C GLU A 3 16.29 31.83 9.99
N ARG A 4 15.17 31.83 9.28
CA ARG A 4 14.00 31.02 9.63
C ARG A 4 14.28 29.55 9.41
N ARG A 5 13.96 28.73 10.41
CA ARG A 5 13.92 27.28 10.36
C ARG A 5 12.47 26.86 10.48
N ASP A 6 11.91 26.35 9.39
CA ASP A 6 10.49 26.10 9.27
C ASP A 6 10.27 24.61 9.00
N ALA A 7 9.79 23.90 10.03
CA ALA A 7 9.57 22.47 9.95
C ALA A 7 8.43 22.10 8.99
N LEU A 8 7.38 22.96 8.87
CA LEU A 8 6.30 22.72 7.91
C LEU A 8 6.83 22.73 6.47
N LEU A 9 7.65 23.74 6.12
CA LEU A 9 8.17 23.82 4.75
C LEU A 9 9.14 22.68 4.44
N ALA A 10 9.91 22.22 5.43
CA ALA A 10 10.73 21.01 5.27
C ALA A 10 9.85 19.76 5.05
N GLY A 11 8.83 19.58 5.89
CA GLY A 11 7.89 18.46 5.75
C GLY A 11 7.12 18.47 4.42
N ALA A 12 6.70 19.65 3.95
CA ALA A 12 6.01 19.78 2.66
C ALA A 12 6.92 19.37 1.48
N GLU A 13 8.18 19.77 1.49
CA GLU A 13 9.14 19.34 0.46
C GLU A 13 9.40 17.83 0.54
N ILE A 14 9.47 17.25 1.75
CA ILE A 14 9.60 15.79 1.92
C ILE A 14 8.37 15.08 1.36
N ALA A 15 7.15 15.56 1.64
CA ALA A 15 5.92 14.98 1.10
C ALA A 15 5.91 14.99 -0.44
N LEU A 16 6.35 16.08 -1.07
CA LEU A 16 6.50 16.15 -2.53
C LEU A 16 7.62 15.22 -3.05
N ALA A 17 8.70 15.06 -2.28
CA ALA A 17 9.77 14.13 -2.64
C ALA A 17 9.31 12.68 -2.59
N VAL A 18 8.35 12.31 -1.73
CA VAL A 18 7.71 10.99 -1.74
C VAL A 18 7.04 10.71 -3.08
N GLU A 19 6.18 11.63 -3.55
CA GLU A 19 5.51 11.50 -4.85
C GLU A 19 6.52 11.35 -5.99
N HIS A 20 7.54 12.20 -5.99
CA HIS A 20 8.60 12.14 -7.01
C HIS A 20 9.36 10.80 -6.96
N ALA A 21 9.71 10.31 -5.80
CA ALA A 21 10.47 9.07 -5.65
C ALA A 21 9.67 7.85 -6.17
N VAL A 22 8.39 7.74 -5.82
CA VAL A 22 7.57 6.58 -6.21
C VAL A 22 7.21 6.59 -7.70
N THR A 23 7.06 7.76 -8.31
CA THR A 23 6.78 7.88 -9.75
C THR A 23 8.01 7.59 -10.62
N ASN A 24 9.22 7.64 -10.05
CA ASN A 24 10.47 7.45 -10.78
C ASN A 24 11.18 6.11 -10.52
N THR A 25 10.51 5.14 -9.89
CA THR A 25 11.07 3.79 -9.66
C THR A 25 11.19 2.96 -10.93
N GLY A 26 10.45 3.30 -11.99
CA GLY A 26 10.30 2.49 -13.20
C GLY A 26 9.36 1.29 -13.04
N SER A 27 8.84 1.03 -11.84
CA SER A 27 7.79 0.04 -11.60
C SER A 27 6.40 0.70 -11.70
N PRO A 28 5.46 0.12 -12.47
CA PRO A 28 4.09 0.63 -12.54
C PRO A 28 3.29 0.38 -11.25
N ASP A 29 3.84 -0.44 -10.35
CA ASP A 29 3.17 -0.89 -9.13
C ASP A 29 3.61 -0.16 -7.87
N THR A 30 4.66 0.65 -7.96
CA THR A 30 5.09 1.46 -6.81
C THR A 30 4.02 2.50 -6.47
N VAL A 31 3.60 2.49 -5.22
CA VAL A 31 2.73 3.54 -4.66
C VAL A 31 3.34 4.08 -3.39
N GLY A 32 3.17 5.37 -3.15
CA GLY A 32 3.61 6.03 -1.92
C GLY A 32 2.63 7.10 -1.52
N THR A 33 2.37 7.16 -0.24
CA THR A 33 1.40 8.10 0.34
C THR A 33 1.97 8.71 1.61
N THR A 34 1.92 10.03 1.72
CA THR A 34 2.08 10.72 2.99
C THR A 34 0.68 10.83 3.61
N GLY A 35 0.32 9.83 4.43
CA GLY A 35 -1.03 9.69 5.00
C GLY A 35 -1.27 10.55 6.23
N VAL A 36 -0.19 10.93 6.96
CA VAL A 36 -0.25 11.81 8.12
C VAL A 36 0.72 12.97 7.91
N PHE A 37 0.27 14.19 8.17
CA PHE A 37 1.10 15.38 8.21
C PHE A 37 0.59 16.31 9.31
N GLN A 38 1.28 16.32 10.43
CA GLN A 38 0.94 17.14 11.60
C GLN A 38 2.01 18.17 11.87
N ILE A 39 1.61 19.34 12.32
CA ILE A 39 2.52 20.46 12.62
C ILE A 39 2.24 21.02 14.02
N GLU A 40 3.30 21.46 14.68
CA GLU A 40 3.23 22.15 15.97
C GLU A 40 3.90 23.52 15.87
N PRO A 41 3.30 24.55 16.47
CA PRO A 41 2.07 24.59 17.26
C PRO A 41 0.77 24.72 16.44
N GLY A 42 0.81 24.75 15.11
CA GLY A 42 -0.40 24.86 14.27
C GLY A 42 -1.11 26.22 14.37
N ALA A 43 -0.40 27.28 14.67
CA ALA A 43 -0.94 28.63 14.83
C ALA A 43 -0.59 29.52 13.63
N VAL A 44 -1.56 30.35 13.20
CA VAL A 44 -1.45 31.19 11.98
C VAL A 44 -0.22 32.10 11.96
N ASN A 45 0.19 32.57 13.12
CA ASN A 45 1.27 33.59 13.29
C ASN A 45 2.55 32.99 13.89
N SER A 46 2.67 31.68 14.00
CA SER A 46 3.86 31.00 14.54
C SER A 46 4.54 30.14 13.48
N VAL A 47 5.86 30.21 13.41
CA VAL A 47 6.66 29.29 12.57
C VAL A 47 6.59 27.91 13.19
N PRO A 48 6.17 26.86 12.46
CA PRO A 48 6.14 25.51 12.98
C PRO A 48 7.53 25.01 13.38
N CYS A 49 7.65 24.54 14.63
CA CYS A 49 8.89 24.00 15.18
C CYS A 49 9.00 22.49 14.97
N ARG A 50 7.88 21.79 14.72
CA ARG A 50 7.84 20.36 14.45
C ARG A 50 6.88 20.06 13.29
N ALA A 51 7.28 19.13 12.44
CA ALA A 51 6.41 18.45 11.47
C ALA A 51 6.57 16.95 11.64
N HIS A 52 5.46 16.22 11.77
CA HIS A 52 5.41 14.77 11.83
C HIS A 52 4.72 14.23 10.59
N LEU A 53 5.38 13.35 9.86
CA LEU A 53 4.86 12.70 8.67
C LEU A 53 4.88 11.19 8.86
N GLU A 54 3.79 10.53 8.45
CA GLU A 54 3.78 9.08 8.27
C GLU A 54 3.64 8.77 6.79
N ILE A 55 4.56 7.96 6.30
CA ILE A 55 4.71 7.66 4.88
C ILE A 55 4.59 6.16 4.70
N ASP A 56 3.71 5.75 3.79
CA ASP A 56 3.55 4.36 3.36
C ASP A 56 4.09 4.22 1.94
N VAL A 57 4.97 3.24 1.71
CA VAL A 57 5.53 2.93 0.38
C VAL A 57 5.35 1.44 0.11
N ARG A 58 4.72 1.11 -1.02
CA ARG A 58 4.41 -0.27 -1.42
C ARG A 58 4.83 -0.53 -2.86
N ASP A 59 5.20 -1.77 -3.13
CA ASP A 59 5.40 -2.31 -4.46
C ASP A 59 5.20 -3.82 -4.43
N THR A 60 4.95 -4.44 -5.56
CA THR A 60 4.95 -5.90 -5.71
C THR A 60 6.37 -6.49 -5.69
N ARG A 61 7.38 -5.64 -5.84
CA ARG A 61 8.81 -5.97 -5.82
C ARG A 61 9.51 -5.23 -4.69
N ALA A 62 10.23 -5.99 -3.87
CA ALA A 62 10.98 -5.41 -2.75
C ALA A 62 12.09 -4.45 -3.22
N ASP A 63 12.79 -4.77 -4.32
CA ASP A 63 13.87 -3.93 -4.85
C ASP A 63 13.37 -2.55 -5.31
N SER A 64 12.23 -2.47 -5.97
CA SER A 64 11.60 -1.21 -6.39
C SER A 64 11.13 -0.39 -5.18
N ARG A 65 10.45 -1.03 -4.22
CA ARG A 65 10.06 -0.40 -2.95
C ARG A 65 11.27 0.19 -2.22
N ASP A 66 12.33 -0.60 -2.07
CA ASP A 66 13.52 -0.20 -1.34
C ASP A 66 14.30 0.89 -2.08
N ALA A 67 14.26 0.91 -3.42
CA ALA A 67 14.82 2.00 -4.19
C ALA A 67 14.07 3.33 -3.95
N ALA A 68 12.72 3.28 -3.94
CA ALA A 68 11.91 4.44 -3.60
C ALA A 68 12.22 4.94 -2.18
N LEU A 69 12.28 4.03 -1.20
CA LEU A 69 12.60 4.38 0.19
C LEU A 69 13.96 5.07 0.29
N ARG A 70 15.01 4.53 -0.34
CA ARG A 70 16.35 5.17 -0.34
C ARG A 70 16.31 6.55 -0.97
N ALA A 71 15.57 6.74 -2.05
CA ALA A 71 15.42 8.06 -2.69
C ALA A 71 14.72 9.06 -1.76
N ILE A 72 13.66 8.64 -1.06
CA ILE A 72 12.94 9.45 -0.08
C ILE A 72 13.86 9.84 1.08
N GLU A 73 14.59 8.89 1.65
CA GLU A 73 15.51 9.14 2.75
C GLU A 73 16.63 10.11 2.36
N THR A 74 17.19 9.95 1.15
CA THR A 74 18.23 10.86 0.65
C THR A 74 17.68 12.27 0.49
N ALA A 75 16.53 12.40 -0.18
CA ALA A 75 15.88 13.70 -0.35
C ALA A 75 15.53 14.35 1.00
N ALA A 76 15.04 13.57 1.96
CA ALA A 76 14.70 14.07 3.29
C ALA A 76 15.94 14.64 4.02
N ARG A 77 17.08 13.95 3.94
CA ARG A 77 18.35 14.45 4.52
C ARG A 77 18.83 15.72 3.85
N ASP A 78 18.77 15.80 2.52
CA ASP A 78 19.17 16.98 1.76
C ASP A 78 18.26 18.19 2.05
N ILE A 79 16.95 17.96 2.13
CA ILE A 79 15.97 18.97 2.50
C ILE A 79 16.23 19.48 3.92
N ALA A 80 16.42 18.59 4.89
CA ALA A 80 16.67 18.93 6.27
C ALA A 80 17.94 19.77 6.41
N ALA A 81 19.02 19.37 5.75
CA ALA A 81 20.28 20.11 5.75
C ALA A 81 20.12 21.52 5.16
N ARG A 82 19.49 21.63 3.99
CA ARG A 82 19.24 22.91 3.31
C ARG A 82 18.31 23.83 4.11
N ARG A 83 17.29 23.25 4.77
CA ARG A 83 16.33 23.96 5.63
C ARG A 83 16.85 24.20 7.04
N ARG A 84 17.99 23.60 7.41
CA ARG A 84 18.64 23.72 8.73
C ARG A 84 17.71 23.26 9.86
N VAL A 85 16.98 22.17 9.64
CA VAL A 85 16.12 21.51 10.63
C VAL A 85 16.71 20.17 11.01
N GLU A 86 16.43 19.72 12.23
CA GLU A 86 16.75 18.36 12.67
C GLU A 86 15.81 17.38 11.98
N LEU A 87 16.33 16.21 11.61
CA LEU A 87 15.56 15.13 10.98
C LEU A 87 15.73 13.83 11.77
N VAL A 88 14.62 13.24 12.14
CA VAL A 88 14.57 11.88 12.68
C VAL A 88 13.80 11.01 11.71
N LEU A 89 14.45 9.95 11.21
CA LEU A 89 13.81 8.93 10.35
C LEU A 89 13.67 7.65 11.13
N LYS A 90 12.49 7.04 11.06
CA LYS A 90 12.21 5.76 11.70
C LYS A 90 11.38 4.88 10.76
N THR A 91 11.91 3.71 10.41
CA THR A 91 11.13 2.67 9.74
C THR A 91 10.30 1.94 10.78
N LEU A 92 8.99 1.90 10.61
CA LEU A 92 8.06 1.23 11.51
C LEU A 92 7.88 -0.24 11.10
N HIS A 93 7.67 -0.47 9.80
CA HIS A 93 7.44 -1.78 9.21
C HIS A 93 8.16 -1.87 7.85
N ALA A 94 8.67 -3.06 7.51
CA ALA A 94 9.36 -3.32 6.24
C ALA A 94 9.09 -4.76 5.77
N ASP A 95 7.83 -5.17 5.79
CA ASP A 95 7.42 -6.52 5.39
C ASP A 95 7.66 -6.76 3.91
N PRO A 96 8.11 -7.97 3.51
CA PRO A 96 8.22 -8.32 2.10
C PRO A 96 6.84 -8.38 1.44
N PRO A 97 6.74 -8.09 0.12
CA PRO A 97 5.48 -8.24 -0.58
C PRO A 97 5.04 -9.72 -0.58
N ALA A 98 3.74 -9.97 -0.38
CA ALA A 98 3.17 -11.30 -0.48
C ALA A 98 3.04 -11.71 -1.94
N ILE A 99 3.63 -12.85 -2.30
CA ILE A 99 3.45 -13.47 -3.62
C ILE A 99 2.38 -14.55 -3.47
N CYS A 100 1.24 -14.35 -4.13
CA CYS A 100 0.20 -15.37 -4.17
C CYS A 100 0.70 -16.63 -4.88
N ASP A 101 0.32 -17.78 -4.33
CA ASP A 101 0.68 -19.08 -4.91
C ASP A 101 0.03 -19.28 -6.28
N ALA A 102 0.84 -19.58 -7.28
CA ALA A 102 0.38 -19.67 -8.66
C ALA A 102 -0.64 -20.82 -8.89
N GLN A 103 -0.51 -21.95 -8.16
CA GLN A 103 -1.43 -23.07 -8.28
C GLN A 103 -2.78 -22.74 -7.66
N LEU A 104 -2.77 -22.03 -6.51
CA LEU A 104 -4.01 -21.56 -5.89
C LEU A 104 -4.71 -20.52 -6.77
N VAL A 105 -3.98 -19.57 -7.34
CA VAL A 105 -4.55 -18.58 -8.28
C VAL A 105 -5.20 -19.27 -9.47
N GLU A 106 -4.56 -20.29 -10.04
CA GLU A 106 -5.12 -21.06 -11.16
C GLU A 106 -6.32 -21.91 -10.73
N THR A 107 -6.30 -22.46 -9.52
CA THR A 107 -7.44 -23.22 -8.98
C THR A 107 -8.67 -22.33 -8.79
N VAL A 108 -8.48 -21.09 -8.30
CA VAL A 108 -9.56 -20.08 -8.23
C VAL A 108 -10.09 -19.76 -9.64
N ALA A 109 -9.20 -19.58 -10.62
CA ALA A 109 -9.61 -19.32 -11.99
C ALA A 109 -10.45 -20.47 -12.58
N ARG A 110 -10.06 -21.72 -12.32
CA ARG A 110 -10.86 -22.92 -12.71
C ARG A 110 -12.21 -22.98 -12.00
N ALA A 111 -12.25 -22.63 -10.71
CA ALA A 111 -13.51 -22.55 -9.96
C ALA A 111 -14.46 -21.51 -10.57
N CYS A 112 -13.95 -20.34 -10.92
CA CYS A 112 -14.74 -19.32 -11.62
C CYS A 112 -15.28 -19.85 -12.97
N ALA A 113 -14.43 -20.51 -13.77
CA ALA A 113 -14.85 -21.06 -15.06
C ALA A 113 -15.91 -22.15 -14.91
N ALA A 114 -15.78 -23.05 -13.91
CA ALA A 114 -16.78 -24.10 -13.62
C ALA A 114 -18.15 -23.51 -13.23
N LEU A 115 -18.17 -22.34 -12.65
CA LEU A 115 -19.39 -21.60 -12.28
C LEU A 115 -19.87 -20.63 -13.39
N ASN A 116 -19.26 -20.65 -14.57
CA ASN A 116 -19.51 -19.72 -15.68
C ASN A 116 -19.35 -18.24 -15.28
N LEU A 117 -18.40 -17.94 -14.42
CA LEU A 117 -18.09 -16.59 -13.97
C LEU A 117 -16.83 -16.06 -14.65
N SER A 118 -16.86 -14.78 -15.04
CA SER A 118 -15.64 -14.09 -15.47
C SER A 118 -14.79 -13.73 -14.27
N ALA A 119 -13.47 -13.89 -14.39
CA ALA A 119 -12.50 -13.52 -13.37
C ALA A 119 -11.37 -12.68 -13.96
N LYS A 120 -10.87 -11.73 -13.18
CA LYS A 120 -9.71 -10.90 -13.53
C LYS A 120 -8.59 -11.13 -12.53
N LYS A 121 -7.43 -11.55 -13.01
CA LYS A 121 -6.21 -11.55 -12.20
C LYS A 121 -5.79 -10.09 -11.98
N MET A 122 -5.52 -9.72 -10.74
CA MET A 122 -5.18 -8.35 -10.38
C MET A 122 -4.21 -8.32 -9.20
N ILE A 123 -3.50 -7.21 -9.06
CA ILE A 123 -2.61 -6.97 -7.93
C ILE A 123 -3.42 -6.26 -6.84
N SER A 124 -3.35 -6.77 -5.60
CA SER A 124 -3.78 -6.01 -4.44
C SER A 124 -2.67 -5.08 -3.98
N ARG A 125 -2.96 -3.80 -3.91
CA ARG A 125 -2.04 -2.80 -3.37
C ARG A 125 -2.32 -2.48 -1.90
N ALA A 126 -3.28 -3.18 -1.28
CA ALA A 126 -3.61 -3.01 0.13
C ALA A 126 -2.77 -3.93 1.01
N TYR A 127 -2.65 -3.56 2.28
CA TYR A 127 -2.03 -4.37 3.32
C TYR A 127 -3.08 -5.32 3.90
N HIS A 128 -2.87 -6.62 3.78
CA HIS A 128 -3.79 -7.66 4.21
C HIS A 128 -3.12 -8.65 5.15
N ASP A 129 -3.90 -9.35 5.97
CA ASP A 129 -3.41 -10.44 6.81
C ASP A 129 -2.80 -11.59 5.98
N SER A 130 -3.23 -11.75 4.73
CA SER A 130 -2.64 -12.68 3.76
C SER A 130 -1.15 -12.42 3.49
N LEU A 131 -0.64 -11.21 3.77
CA LEU A 131 0.79 -10.92 3.72
C LEU A 131 1.57 -11.77 4.75
N PHE A 132 1.03 -11.96 5.93
CA PHE A 132 1.63 -12.81 6.96
C PHE A 132 1.38 -14.29 6.66
N MET A 133 0.18 -14.64 6.19
CA MET A 133 -0.14 -16.02 5.83
C MET A 133 0.74 -16.55 4.69
N ALA A 134 1.06 -15.72 3.71
CA ALA A 134 1.94 -16.10 2.61
C ALA A 134 3.38 -16.45 3.04
N GLN A 135 3.79 -16.08 4.26
CA GLN A 135 5.08 -16.45 4.82
C GLN A 135 5.09 -17.86 5.44
N VAL A 136 3.93 -18.44 5.71
CA VAL A 136 3.81 -19.73 6.42
C VAL A 136 3.09 -20.80 5.60
N CYS A 137 2.29 -20.42 4.60
CA CYS A 137 1.59 -21.37 3.73
C CYS A 137 1.29 -20.77 2.35
N PRO A 138 1.04 -21.61 1.32
CA PRO A 138 0.51 -21.16 0.05
C PRO A 138 -0.78 -20.37 0.25
N THR A 139 -0.83 -19.15 -0.30
CA THR A 139 -1.93 -18.20 -0.04
C THR A 139 -2.37 -17.53 -1.34
N THR A 140 -3.65 -17.27 -1.47
CA THR A 140 -4.23 -16.40 -2.50
C THR A 140 -5.44 -15.65 -1.95
N MET A 141 -5.97 -14.70 -2.72
CA MET A 141 -7.13 -13.91 -2.33
C MET A 141 -8.20 -13.92 -3.41
N ILE A 142 -9.46 -13.92 -3.00
CA ILE A 142 -10.62 -13.76 -3.87
C ILE A 142 -11.25 -12.41 -3.54
N PHE A 143 -11.25 -11.50 -4.50
CA PHE A 143 -11.96 -10.23 -4.39
C PHE A 143 -13.34 -10.33 -5.02
N ILE A 144 -14.31 -9.67 -4.42
CA ILE A 144 -15.66 -9.49 -4.95
C ILE A 144 -15.87 -8.04 -5.36
N PRO A 145 -16.78 -7.76 -6.30
CA PRO A 145 -17.09 -6.39 -6.68
C PRO A 145 -17.59 -5.57 -5.49
N CYS A 146 -17.15 -4.32 -5.42
CA CYS A 146 -17.61 -3.33 -4.46
C CYS A 146 -18.20 -2.12 -5.21
N ARG A 147 -19.26 -1.54 -4.67
CA ARG A 147 -19.93 -0.38 -5.24
C ARG A 147 -18.96 0.80 -5.37
N GLY A 148 -18.75 1.28 -6.61
CA GLY A 148 -17.83 2.38 -6.91
C GLY A 148 -16.34 2.05 -6.71
N GLY A 149 -15.99 0.80 -6.39
CA GLY A 149 -14.60 0.40 -6.16
C GLY A 149 -13.96 1.06 -4.93
N VAL A 150 -14.77 1.54 -4.00
CA VAL A 150 -14.28 2.22 -2.79
C VAL A 150 -13.92 1.22 -1.70
N SER A 151 -12.91 1.56 -0.88
CA SER A 151 -12.48 0.81 0.29
C SER A 151 -12.14 1.77 1.42
N HIS A 152 -12.22 1.30 2.67
CA HIS A 152 -11.94 2.07 3.89
C HIS A 152 -12.85 3.31 4.06
N ARG A 153 -14.09 3.18 3.61
CA ARG A 153 -15.11 4.24 3.69
C ARG A 153 -16.42 3.70 4.25
N PRO A 154 -17.23 4.53 4.93
CA PRO A 154 -18.52 4.09 5.48
C PRO A 154 -19.55 3.64 4.41
N ASP A 155 -19.36 4.04 3.16
CA ASP A 155 -20.21 3.68 2.02
C ASP A 155 -19.68 2.49 1.21
N GLU A 156 -18.63 1.82 1.67
CA GLU A 156 -18.15 0.56 1.12
C GLU A 156 -19.26 -0.49 1.19
N TYR A 157 -19.59 -1.08 0.04
CA TYR A 157 -20.72 -2.00 -0.04
C TYR A 157 -20.56 -3.01 -1.17
N SER A 158 -20.79 -4.27 -0.85
CA SER A 158 -21.02 -5.36 -1.80
C SER A 158 -22.44 -5.89 -1.62
N SER A 159 -23.15 -6.16 -2.71
CA SER A 159 -24.51 -6.68 -2.62
C SER A 159 -24.53 -8.12 -2.10
N PRO A 160 -25.65 -8.58 -1.49
CA PRO A 160 -25.80 -9.98 -1.07
C PRO A 160 -25.52 -10.97 -2.22
N GLU A 161 -25.89 -10.61 -3.46
CA GLU A 161 -25.62 -11.43 -4.64
C GLU A 161 -24.13 -11.52 -4.94
N GLN A 162 -23.38 -10.42 -4.86
CA GLN A 162 -21.93 -10.42 -5.04
C GLN A 162 -21.21 -11.24 -3.97
N ILE A 163 -21.67 -11.13 -2.72
CA ILE A 163 -21.17 -11.94 -1.61
C ILE A 163 -21.46 -13.43 -1.88
N ARG A 164 -22.69 -13.77 -2.28
CA ARG A 164 -23.10 -15.15 -2.61
C ARG A 164 -22.21 -15.76 -3.70
N VAL A 165 -21.91 -14.99 -4.74
CA VAL A 165 -21.02 -15.40 -5.82
C VAL A 165 -19.61 -15.66 -5.29
N GLY A 166 -19.06 -14.76 -4.47
CA GLY A 166 -17.74 -14.96 -3.84
C GLY A 166 -17.66 -16.21 -2.97
N VAL A 167 -18.70 -16.47 -2.18
CA VAL A 167 -18.81 -17.68 -1.36
C VAL A 167 -18.87 -18.93 -2.24
N ALA A 168 -19.62 -18.92 -3.34
CA ALA A 168 -19.69 -20.03 -4.27
C ALA A 168 -18.32 -20.34 -4.91
N VAL A 169 -17.58 -19.30 -5.32
CA VAL A 169 -16.20 -19.48 -5.85
C VAL A 169 -15.27 -20.06 -4.79
N LEU A 170 -15.35 -19.58 -3.54
CA LEU A 170 -14.54 -20.13 -2.44
C LEU A 170 -14.87 -21.60 -2.20
N ALA A 171 -16.15 -21.97 -2.13
CA ALA A 171 -16.60 -23.35 -1.93
C ALA A 171 -16.11 -24.27 -3.06
N GLU A 172 -16.25 -23.84 -4.32
CA GLU A 172 -15.79 -24.64 -5.47
C GLU A 172 -14.25 -24.75 -5.48
N THR A 173 -13.53 -23.69 -5.10
CA THR A 173 -12.07 -23.73 -4.95
C THR A 173 -11.65 -24.78 -3.94
N LEU A 174 -12.29 -24.81 -2.76
CA LEU A 174 -12.01 -25.79 -1.71
C LEU A 174 -12.34 -27.22 -2.18
N ARG A 175 -13.46 -27.41 -2.91
CA ARG A 175 -13.82 -28.70 -3.50
C ARG A 175 -12.75 -29.18 -4.49
N LEU A 176 -12.25 -28.30 -5.34
CA LEU A 176 -11.19 -28.64 -6.31
C LEU A 176 -9.87 -29.00 -5.61
N LEU A 177 -9.51 -28.31 -4.54
CA LEU A 177 -8.31 -28.60 -3.76
C LEU A 177 -8.42 -29.94 -3.03
N SER A 178 -9.57 -30.23 -2.41
CA SER A 178 -9.79 -31.50 -1.70
C SER A 178 -9.77 -32.73 -2.61
N SER A 179 -10.05 -32.58 -3.92
CA SER A 179 -10.00 -33.67 -4.90
C SER A 179 -8.61 -33.92 -5.49
N GLN A 180 -7.61 -33.12 -5.10
CA GLN A 180 -6.21 -33.25 -5.53
C GLN A 180 -5.31 -33.80 -4.40
N ALA A 181 -5.83 -33.91 -3.19
CA ALA A 181 -5.19 -34.52 -2.03
C ALA A 181 -5.50 -36.02 -1.98
#